data_e94a79fb54dbe153b753af029405d159
#
_entry.id   e94a79fb54dbe153b753af029405d159
#
_cell.length_a   1.000
_cell.length_b   1.000
_cell.length_c   1.000
_cell.angle_alpha   90.00
_cell.angle_beta   90.00
_cell.angle_gamma   90.00
#
_symmetry.space_group_name_H-M   'P 1'
#
loop_
_entity.id
_entity.type
_entity.pdbx_description
1 polymer ?
#
loop_
_entity_poly.entity_id
_entity_poly.type
_entity_poly.pdbx_seq_one_letter_code
_entity_poly.pdbx_strand_id
1 'polypeptide(L)'
;MKRKFLLVAVSLIFVFAWSQESSAPEVIESILSESENSQSKISSPDEIVSEEDSQNNETEIPNVFLPENEIPEIKDEPKQETYDAISGSQPSENIKFKYTKEKIYPADTRPKKHDSSKNYVDRSKDYEKKCNDILKYGLEGQITELIDELTKNQDNRFVDGIYDLFQETKSVAVKEKILDYFTKLKDSCLASYAVEIINDPYDEKNSIVEKCFKYVSEADIKDANPGLVDLVDKEEDAYFTGALSALGETGGKEEALFLADYLDRDDLNVSQRQALMRVLGRIKAVETWQKISEIAKDENENTFVRMYAAEAIGAMEKPESEDILVELFESNDPNLRTYVIKGISYFNDKKSSDLIIQALRDSQYKVRLEAVSVVGKNRIDKAVPFLIFRCKDKDEQKQVKEKCYSVIADLNTSDGNDYLISVLKDKKIGDATKAKVSAALLEYNHAGTKEVIELARSALKSDIQKNLRYALGKEFAKYDRSEFADICAEYIASDDVATQGTGLDIWAKGRYSSVKAAVEEIAKDAEEENLTEEKEKQEEKR
;
A
#
# COMPACT_ATOMS: atom_id res chain seq x y z
N MET A 1 30.40 -7.92 21.11
CA MET A 1 29.61 -7.71 19.88
C MET A 1 28.15 -7.33 20.12
N LYS A 2 27.42 -7.95 21.05
CA LYS A 2 26.00 -7.64 21.31
C LYS A 2 25.76 -6.25 21.94
N ARG A 3 26.67 -5.76 22.80
CA ARG A 3 26.61 -4.39 23.37
C ARG A 3 26.94 -3.29 22.38
N LYS A 4 27.69 -3.56 21.30
CA LYS A 4 27.95 -2.59 20.23
C LYS A 4 26.70 -2.19 19.45
N PHE A 5 25.71 -3.07 19.32
CA PHE A 5 24.43 -2.75 18.70
C PHE A 5 23.58 -1.79 19.55
N LEU A 6 23.64 -1.93 20.87
CA LEU A 6 22.96 -1.01 21.79
C LEU A 6 23.59 0.39 21.74
N LEU A 7 24.92 0.45 21.65
CA LEU A 7 25.67 1.70 21.56
C LEU A 7 25.34 2.51 20.29
N VAL A 8 25.17 1.84 19.15
CA VAL A 8 24.77 2.50 17.90
C VAL A 8 23.33 3.02 17.99
N ALA A 9 22.41 2.25 18.57
CA ALA A 9 21.04 2.68 18.74
C ALA A 9 20.91 3.87 19.72
N VAL A 10 21.66 3.87 20.82
CA VAL A 10 21.67 4.97 21.80
C VAL A 10 22.31 6.23 21.23
N SER A 11 23.42 6.11 20.49
CA SER A 11 24.07 7.24 19.81
C SER A 11 23.14 7.87 18.74
N LEU A 12 22.42 7.07 17.95
CA LEU A 12 21.45 7.55 16.98
C LEU A 12 20.26 8.27 17.66
N ILE A 13 19.77 7.76 18.76
CA ILE A 13 18.67 8.38 19.52
C ILE A 13 19.10 9.71 20.15
N PHE A 14 20.34 9.79 20.65
CA PHE A 14 20.89 11.03 21.26
C PHE A 14 21.25 12.09 20.23
N VAL A 15 21.79 11.71 19.09
CA VAL A 15 22.07 12.63 17.98
C VAL A 15 20.76 13.22 17.45
N PHE A 16 19.69 12.43 17.34
CA PHE A 16 18.37 12.94 16.96
C PHE A 16 17.73 13.84 18.02
N ALA A 17 18.00 13.59 19.30
CA ALA A 17 17.48 14.42 20.39
C ALA A 17 18.25 15.73 20.56
N TRP A 18 19.56 15.74 20.23
CA TRP A 18 20.43 16.91 20.38
C TRP A 18 20.52 17.77 19.12
N SER A 19 20.22 17.24 17.94
CA SER A 19 20.12 18.03 16.70
C SER A 19 18.95 19.03 16.70
N GLN A 20 18.07 18.96 17.69
CA GLN A 20 17.08 20.04 17.93
C GLN A 20 17.66 21.22 18.71
N GLU A 21 18.87 21.11 19.27
CA GLU A 21 19.46 22.18 20.09
C GLU A 21 20.86 22.67 19.65
N SER A 22 21.62 21.98 18.78
CA SER A 22 22.91 22.50 18.28
C SER A 22 23.43 21.82 17.01
N SER A 23 24.08 22.62 16.18
CA SER A 23 24.66 22.33 14.88
C SER A 23 25.91 21.46 14.94
N ALA A 24 25.89 20.20 14.40
CA ALA A 24 27.07 19.48 13.94
C ALA A 24 26.70 18.35 12.92
N PRO A 25 26.82 18.58 11.60
CA PRO A 25 26.40 17.62 10.56
C PRO A 25 27.43 16.56 10.16
N GLU A 26 28.73 16.72 10.43
CA GLU A 26 29.77 15.92 9.76
C GLU A 26 30.04 14.51 10.33
N VAL A 27 29.55 14.19 11.51
CA VAL A 27 29.79 12.88 12.16
C VAL A 27 28.72 11.85 11.82
N ILE A 28 27.58 12.26 11.28
CA ILE A 28 26.40 11.42 11.05
C ILE A 28 26.54 10.56 9.79
N GLU A 29 27.15 11.09 8.73
CA GLU A 29 27.31 10.36 7.46
C GLU A 29 28.23 9.13 7.55
N SER A 30 29.28 9.17 8.35
CA SER A 30 30.20 8.03 8.50
C SER A 30 29.59 6.87 9.28
N ILE A 31 28.61 7.13 10.16
CA ILE A 31 27.96 6.12 11.00
C ILE A 31 26.81 5.42 10.25
N LEU A 32 26.10 6.14 9.36
CA LEU A 32 25.00 5.59 8.58
C LEU A 32 25.49 4.64 7.48
N SER A 33 26.61 4.92 6.83
CA SER A 33 27.21 4.07 5.79
C SER A 33 27.75 2.72 6.33
N GLU A 34 28.14 2.65 7.60
CA GLU A 34 28.56 1.40 8.24
C GLU A 34 27.39 0.53 8.71
N SER A 35 26.23 1.11 9.01
CA SER A 35 25.03 0.36 9.46
C SER A 35 24.31 -0.36 8.32
N GLU A 36 24.26 0.21 7.13
CA GLU A 36 23.64 -0.41 5.96
C GLU A 36 24.45 -1.61 5.44
N ASN A 37 25.76 -1.57 5.54
CA ASN A 37 26.63 -2.69 5.16
C ASN A 37 26.60 -3.88 6.12
N SER A 38 26.06 -3.70 7.32
CA SER A 38 25.96 -4.76 8.35
C SER A 38 24.61 -5.51 8.30
N GLN A 39 23.56 -4.91 7.71
CA GLN A 39 22.25 -5.54 7.58
C GLN A 39 22.17 -6.56 6.44
N SER A 40 23.06 -6.49 5.45
CA SER A 40 23.08 -7.41 4.30
C SER A 40 23.71 -8.79 4.56
N LYS A 41 24.14 -9.10 5.79
CA LYS A 41 24.84 -10.35 6.17
C LYS A 41 24.17 -11.18 7.25
N ILE A 42 22.92 -10.95 7.56
CA ILE A 42 22.16 -11.84 8.45
C ILE A 42 21.13 -12.59 7.61
N SER A 43 21.51 -13.80 7.23
CA SER A 43 20.64 -14.79 6.64
C SER A 43 19.44 -15.08 7.53
N SER A 44 18.24 -15.06 6.94
CA SER A 44 16.99 -15.48 7.54
C SER A 44 17.09 -16.92 8.09
N PRO A 45 16.51 -17.20 9.26
CA PRO A 45 16.42 -18.54 9.79
C PRO A 45 15.15 -19.22 9.28
N ASP A 46 15.17 -19.77 8.06
CA ASP A 46 14.16 -20.70 7.56
C ASP A 46 14.79 -21.69 6.58
N GLU A 47 15.64 -22.57 7.10
CA GLU A 47 16.01 -23.81 6.43
C GLU A 47 16.19 -24.91 7.48
N ILE A 48 15.12 -25.57 7.83
CA ILE A 48 15.05 -26.98 8.21
C ILE A 48 13.59 -27.38 8.07
N VAL A 49 13.19 -27.97 6.96
CA VAL A 49 12.18 -29.02 6.88
C VAL A 49 12.38 -29.82 5.59
N SER A 50 12.56 -31.08 5.78
CA SER A 50 12.52 -32.24 4.94
C SER A 50 11.67 -32.18 3.67
N GLU A 51 12.30 -32.71 2.61
CA GLU A 51 11.73 -33.21 1.37
C GLU A 51 10.61 -34.22 1.62
N GLU A 52 9.47 -34.03 0.97
CA GLU A 52 8.67 -35.08 0.36
C GLU A 52 7.72 -34.46 -0.69
N ASP A 53 7.89 -35.00 -1.87
CA ASP A 53 7.19 -34.87 -3.15
C ASP A 53 5.74 -34.37 -3.18
N SER A 54 5.49 -33.33 -4.03
CA SER A 54 4.43 -33.44 -5.04
C SER A 54 4.68 -32.39 -6.15
N GLN A 55 5.01 -32.85 -7.32
CA GLN A 55 5.04 -32.10 -8.57
C GLN A 55 3.64 -31.59 -8.89
N ASN A 56 3.45 -30.29 -8.87
CA ASN A 56 2.43 -29.59 -9.65
C ASN A 56 3.07 -28.34 -10.25
N ASN A 57 3.27 -28.40 -11.56
CA ASN A 57 3.65 -27.25 -12.38
C ASN A 57 2.48 -26.24 -12.39
N GLU A 58 2.46 -25.29 -11.49
CA GLU A 58 1.67 -24.06 -11.62
C GLU A 58 2.59 -22.97 -12.15
N THR A 59 2.32 -22.53 -13.37
CA THR A 59 2.93 -21.34 -13.96
C THR A 59 2.58 -20.13 -13.08
N GLU A 60 3.58 -19.57 -12.41
CA GLU A 60 3.45 -18.31 -11.67
C GLU A 60 3.04 -17.18 -12.64
N ILE A 61 1.88 -16.60 -12.39
CA ILE A 61 1.39 -15.39 -13.05
C ILE A 61 2.15 -14.21 -12.44
N PRO A 62 2.81 -13.34 -13.22
CA PRO A 62 3.44 -12.15 -12.65
C PRO A 62 2.37 -11.25 -12.05
N ASN A 63 2.40 -11.13 -10.72
CA ASN A 63 1.54 -10.22 -9.96
C ASN A 63 2.06 -8.79 -10.15
N VAL A 64 1.55 -8.07 -11.15
CA VAL A 64 1.74 -6.63 -11.24
C VAL A 64 0.82 -5.99 -10.20
N PHE A 65 1.32 -5.83 -8.98
CA PHE A 65 0.66 -5.05 -7.94
C PHE A 65 0.66 -3.58 -8.35
N LEU A 66 -0.52 -3.07 -8.68
CA LEU A 66 -0.77 -1.63 -8.55
C LEU A 66 -1.19 -1.37 -7.10
N PRO A 67 -0.67 -0.32 -6.44
CA PRO A 67 -1.00 -0.03 -5.05
C PRO A 67 -2.50 0.24 -4.89
N GLU A 68 -3.09 -0.36 -3.85
CA GLU A 68 -4.44 -0.05 -3.38
C GLU A 68 -4.46 1.41 -2.90
N ASN A 69 -5.09 2.29 -3.65
CA ASN A 69 -5.33 3.66 -3.21
C ASN A 69 -6.64 3.72 -2.42
N GLU A 70 -6.58 4.32 -1.25
CA GLU A 70 -7.71 4.64 -0.39
C GLU A 70 -8.75 5.48 -1.15
N ILE A 71 -10.02 5.05 -1.10
CA ILE A 71 -11.15 5.72 -1.75
C ILE A 71 -11.60 6.88 -0.84
N PRO A 72 -11.71 8.13 -1.33
CA PRO A 72 -12.32 9.20 -0.55
C PRO A 72 -13.84 9.04 -0.49
N GLU A 73 -14.41 9.22 0.71
CA GLU A 73 -15.86 9.27 0.93
C GLU A 73 -16.52 10.40 0.12
N ILE A 74 -17.41 10.05 -0.79
CA ILE A 74 -18.31 10.99 -1.46
C ILE A 74 -19.64 10.98 -0.71
N LYS A 75 -19.94 12.10 -0.05
CA LYS A 75 -21.28 12.43 0.46
C LYS A 75 -21.95 13.32 -0.57
N ASP A 76 -22.87 12.76 -1.36
CA ASP A 76 -23.99 13.50 -1.92
C ASP A 76 -25.02 12.50 -2.50
N GLU A 77 -26.29 12.71 -2.12
CA GLU A 77 -27.43 11.90 -2.54
C GLU A 77 -27.78 12.15 -4.01
N PRO A 78 -28.02 11.11 -4.84
CA PRO A 78 -28.46 11.30 -6.21
C PRO A 78 -29.97 11.55 -6.28
N LYS A 79 -30.36 12.60 -7.00
CA LYS A 79 -31.75 12.87 -7.41
C LYS A 79 -32.21 11.80 -8.39
N GLN A 80 -33.36 11.18 -8.07
CA GLN A 80 -34.08 10.26 -8.95
C GLN A 80 -34.54 10.96 -10.23
N GLU A 81 -33.98 10.57 -11.36
CA GLU A 81 -34.58 10.83 -12.68
C GLU A 81 -35.26 9.57 -13.19
N THR A 82 -36.55 9.72 -13.51
CA THR A 82 -37.39 8.66 -14.04
C THR A 82 -37.05 8.40 -15.50
N TYR A 83 -36.68 7.16 -15.82
CA TYR A 83 -36.50 6.70 -17.19
C TYR A 83 -37.79 6.05 -17.72
N ASP A 84 -38.36 6.64 -18.78
CA ASP A 84 -39.43 6.04 -19.55
C ASP A 84 -38.90 4.85 -20.38
N ALA A 85 -39.59 3.72 -20.24
CA ALA A 85 -39.27 2.50 -20.96
C ALA A 85 -39.63 2.65 -22.45
N ILE A 86 -38.63 2.58 -23.33
CA ILE A 86 -38.84 2.40 -24.77
C ILE A 86 -38.61 0.92 -25.10
N SER A 87 -39.69 0.21 -25.33
CA SER A 87 -39.68 -1.13 -25.91
C SER A 87 -39.54 -1.04 -27.43
N GLY A 88 -38.60 -1.77 -28.01
CA GLY A 88 -38.49 -1.89 -29.46
C GLY A 88 -37.17 -2.52 -29.85
N SER A 89 -37.08 -3.85 -29.79
CA SER A 89 -35.92 -4.60 -30.30
C SER A 89 -35.97 -4.67 -31.82
N GLN A 90 -35.03 -4.01 -32.48
CA GLN A 90 -34.49 -4.41 -33.79
C GLN A 90 -33.01 -4.75 -33.66
N PRO A 91 -32.47 -5.74 -34.39
CA PRO A 91 -31.05 -6.05 -34.37
C PRO A 91 -30.28 -4.86 -34.92
N SER A 92 -29.50 -4.19 -34.06
CA SER A 92 -28.63 -3.11 -34.49
C SER A 92 -27.50 -3.66 -35.34
N GLU A 93 -27.41 -3.18 -36.59
CA GLU A 93 -26.18 -3.24 -37.37
C GLU A 93 -25.00 -2.83 -36.50
N ASN A 94 -23.88 -3.57 -36.54
CA ASN A 94 -22.64 -3.31 -35.82
C ASN A 94 -22.10 -1.91 -36.17
N ILE A 95 -22.60 -0.89 -35.49
CA ILE A 95 -22.04 0.45 -35.54
C ILE A 95 -20.78 0.42 -34.67
N LYS A 96 -19.61 0.27 -35.35
CA LYS A 96 -18.32 0.43 -34.63
C LYS A 96 -18.22 1.84 -34.10
N PHE A 97 -17.99 1.99 -32.80
CA PHE A 97 -17.78 3.29 -32.18
C PHE A 97 -16.52 3.92 -32.76
N LYS A 98 -16.64 5.14 -33.30
CA LYS A 98 -15.50 5.90 -33.79
C LYS A 98 -15.09 6.93 -32.76
N TYR A 99 -13.93 6.76 -32.15
CA TYR A 99 -13.34 7.79 -31.30
C TYR A 99 -12.97 9.02 -32.15
N THR A 100 -13.48 10.19 -31.78
CA THR A 100 -13.38 11.41 -32.60
C THR A 100 -12.72 12.60 -31.91
N LYS A 101 -12.29 12.45 -30.65
CA LYS A 101 -11.59 13.53 -29.95
C LYS A 101 -10.22 13.77 -30.54
N GLU A 102 -9.93 15.02 -30.85
CA GLU A 102 -8.60 15.45 -31.32
C GLU A 102 -7.62 15.57 -30.15
N LYS A 103 -6.31 15.41 -30.42
CA LYS A 103 -5.24 15.63 -29.45
C LYS A 103 -5.29 17.05 -28.92
N ILE A 104 -5.23 17.19 -27.60
CA ILE A 104 -5.27 18.46 -26.89
C ILE A 104 -3.86 18.80 -26.41
N TYR A 105 -3.52 20.07 -26.36
CA TYR A 105 -2.26 20.58 -25.81
C TYR A 105 -2.63 21.63 -24.75
N PRO A 106 -2.65 21.24 -23.47
CA PRO A 106 -2.99 22.18 -22.39
C PRO A 106 -1.94 23.26 -22.25
N ALA A 107 -2.37 24.44 -21.80
CA ALA A 107 -1.44 25.53 -21.50
C ALA A 107 -0.63 25.27 -20.24
N ASP A 108 0.60 25.79 -20.22
CA ASP A 108 1.44 25.75 -19.03
C ASP A 108 0.77 26.45 -17.85
N THR A 109 0.84 25.81 -16.70
CA THR A 109 0.33 26.36 -15.43
C THR A 109 1.41 26.33 -14.37
N ARG A 110 1.37 27.29 -13.43
CA ARG A 110 2.25 27.26 -12.26
C ARG A 110 1.70 26.31 -11.20
N PRO A 111 2.57 25.66 -10.41
CA PRO A 111 2.14 24.77 -9.33
C PRO A 111 1.33 25.51 -8.27
N LYS A 112 0.39 24.80 -7.67
CA LYS A 112 -0.45 25.33 -6.60
C LYS A 112 0.29 25.24 -5.27
N LYS A 113 0.32 26.35 -4.52
CA LYS A 113 0.78 26.32 -3.13
C LYS A 113 -0.34 25.79 -2.24
N HIS A 114 -0.11 24.63 -1.66
CA HIS A 114 -1.03 24.05 -0.69
C HIS A 114 -0.56 24.38 0.73
N ASP A 115 -1.45 24.89 1.55
CA ASP A 115 -1.17 25.19 2.96
C ASP A 115 -1.30 23.90 3.79
N SER A 116 -0.34 22.97 3.63
CA SER A 116 -0.30 21.72 4.38
C SER A 116 0.84 21.72 5.38
N SER A 117 0.69 22.47 6.46
CA SER A 117 1.71 22.66 7.47
C SER A 117 1.98 21.45 8.38
N LYS A 118 1.34 20.27 8.16
CA LYS A 118 1.34 19.18 9.15
C LYS A 118 2.55 18.24 9.08
N ASN A 119 3.22 18.12 7.93
CA ASN A 119 4.24 17.07 7.69
C ASN A 119 5.66 17.59 7.47
N TYR A 120 5.93 18.87 7.68
CA TYR A 120 7.27 19.42 7.47
C TYR A 120 8.24 18.94 8.54
N VAL A 121 9.32 18.30 8.11
CA VAL A 121 10.36 17.73 8.99
C VAL A 121 11.11 18.85 9.72
N ASP A 122 11.47 19.93 9.02
CA ASP A 122 12.14 21.09 9.59
C ASP A 122 11.50 22.39 9.08
N ARG A 123 11.26 23.33 9.98
CA ARG A 123 10.68 24.65 9.69
C ARG A 123 11.66 25.79 9.90
N SER A 124 12.94 25.48 10.10
CA SER A 124 13.96 26.50 10.25
C SER A 124 14.21 27.26 8.95
N LYS A 125 14.56 28.54 9.07
CA LYS A 125 14.96 29.36 7.91
C LYS A 125 16.26 28.85 7.27
N ASP A 126 17.10 28.20 8.05
CA ASP A 126 18.37 27.62 7.57
C ASP A 126 18.10 26.40 6.67
N TYR A 127 17.15 25.53 7.04
CA TYR A 127 16.71 24.44 6.20
C TYR A 127 16.10 24.94 4.88
N GLU A 128 15.20 25.92 4.94
CA GLU A 128 14.60 26.51 3.73
C GLU A 128 15.67 27.11 2.82
N LYS A 129 16.65 27.81 3.39
CA LYS A 129 17.78 28.36 2.63
C LYS A 129 18.61 27.23 1.99
N LYS A 130 18.99 26.21 2.77
CA LYS A 130 19.73 25.05 2.28
C LYS A 130 19.02 24.37 1.10
N CYS A 131 17.71 24.10 1.22
CA CYS A 131 16.94 23.50 0.13
C CYS A 131 16.94 24.38 -1.14
N ASN A 132 16.70 25.68 -1.00
CA ASN A 132 16.74 26.60 -2.14
C ASN A 132 18.14 26.68 -2.78
N ASP A 133 19.21 26.65 -1.98
CA ASP A 133 20.58 26.66 -2.48
C ASP A 133 20.89 25.36 -3.24
N ILE A 134 20.44 24.20 -2.75
CA ILE A 134 20.59 22.90 -3.44
C ILE A 134 19.81 22.88 -4.76
N LEU A 135 18.54 23.32 -4.77
CA LEU A 135 17.76 23.37 -6.00
C LEU A 135 18.40 24.27 -7.07
N LYS A 136 19.11 25.32 -6.65
CA LYS A 136 19.70 26.31 -7.56
C LYS A 136 21.14 25.98 -7.98
N TYR A 137 21.93 25.41 -7.09
CA TYR A 137 23.39 25.24 -7.30
C TYR A 137 23.90 23.84 -7.03
N GLY A 138 23.05 22.92 -6.57
CA GLY A 138 23.44 21.56 -6.19
C GLY A 138 23.90 20.72 -7.37
N LEU A 139 24.66 19.69 -7.08
CA LEU A 139 24.99 18.63 -8.03
C LEU A 139 23.75 17.74 -8.26
N GLU A 140 23.72 17.03 -9.38
CA GLU A 140 22.60 16.16 -9.75
C GLU A 140 22.18 15.21 -8.61
N GLY A 141 23.15 14.53 -7.95
CA GLY A 141 22.86 13.65 -6.82
C GLY A 141 22.22 14.37 -5.63
N GLN A 142 22.73 15.56 -5.27
CA GLN A 142 22.16 16.35 -4.18
C GLN A 142 20.73 16.83 -4.48
N ILE A 143 20.47 17.18 -5.73
CA ILE A 143 19.14 17.60 -6.18
C ILE A 143 18.16 16.44 -6.12
N THR A 144 18.55 15.27 -6.64
CA THR A 144 17.68 14.07 -6.64
C THR A 144 17.38 13.59 -5.23
N GLU A 145 18.35 13.56 -4.32
CA GLU A 145 18.16 13.22 -2.91
C GLU A 145 17.21 14.20 -2.20
N LEU A 146 17.40 15.50 -2.43
CA LEU A 146 16.50 16.50 -1.86
C LEU A 146 15.07 16.33 -2.36
N ILE A 147 14.87 16.13 -3.68
CA ILE A 147 13.53 15.95 -4.24
C ILE A 147 12.89 14.67 -3.69
N ASP A 148 13.63 13.58 -3.50
CA ASP A 148 13.14 12.35 -2.87
C ASP A 148 12.70 12.60 -1.42
N GLU A 149 13.47 13.35 -0.65
CA GLU A 149 13.11 13.73 0.73
C GLU A 149 11.80 14.55 0.75
N LEU A 150 11.71 15.58 -0.11
CA LEU A 150 10.53 16.43 -0.22
C LEU A 150 9.29 15.63 -0.68
N THR A 151 9.48 14.67 -1.60
CA THR A 151 8.43 13.78 -2.10
C THR A 151 7.90 12.87 -0.98
N LYS A 152 8.80 12.24 -0.22
CA LYS A 152 8.46 11.37 0.91
C LYS A 152 7.65 12.10 1.97
N ASN A 153 8.02 13.35 2.24
CA ASN A 153 7.38 14.19 3.26
C ASN A 153 6.19 15.00 2.70
N GLN A 154 5.91 14.91 1.40
CA GLN A 154 4.92 15.75 0.69
C GLN A 154 5.10 17.25 0.99
N ASP A 155 6.37 17.68 1.11
CA ASP A 155 6.71 19.07 1.42
C ASP A 155 6.56 19.93 0.17
N ASN A 156 5.54 20.77 0.15
CA ASN A 156 5.17 21.62 -0.99
C ASN A 156 5.64 23.07 -0.89
N ARG A 157 6.55 23.40 0.03
CA ARG A 157 7.09 24.75 0.18
C ARG A 157 7.94 25.18 -1.02
N PHE A 158 8.55 24.22 -1.71
CA PHE A 158 9.55 24.44 -2.75
C PHE A 158 9.02 24.23 -4.17
N VAL A 159 7.71 24.11 -4.36
CA VAL A 159 7.08 23.79 -5.66
C VAL A 159 7.49 24.74 -6.78
N ASP A 160 7.60 26.03 -6.51
CA ASP A 160 8.01 27.02 -7.53
C ASP A 160 9.45 26.78 -7.99
N GLY A 161 10.39 26.55 -7.05
CA GLY A 161 11.80 26.28 -7.37
C GLY A 161 12.02 24.95 -8.09
N ILE A 162 11.25 23.92 -7.72
CA ILE A 162 11.28 22.61 -8.40
C ILE A 162 10.69 22.71 -9.80
N TYR A 163 9.60 23.48 -9.97
CA TYR A 163 9.02 23.74 -11.29
C TYR A 163 9.99 24.51 -12.21
N ASP A 164 10.62 25.58 -11.71
CA ASP A 164 11.59 26.35 -12.48
C ASP A 164 12.80 25.47 -12.87
N LEU A 165 13.30 24.63 -11.95
CA LEU A 165 14.34 23.65 -12.24
C LEU A 165 13.92 22.65 -13.34
N PHE A 166 12.65 22.20 -13.36
CA PHE A 166 12.14 21.33 -14.41
C PHE A 166 12.24 21.94 -15.79
N GLN A 167 11.95 23.23 -15.92
CA GLN A 167 12.01 23.96 -17.19
C GLN A 167 13.45 24.14 -17.70
N GLU A 168 14.44 24.17 -16.80
CA GLU A 168 15.84 24.44 -17.14
C GLU A 168 16.69 23.17 -17.30
N THR A 169 16.34 22.09 -16.58
CA THR A 169 17.17 20.89 -16.52
C THR A 169 17.12 20.05 -17.80
N LYS A 170 18.29 19.51 -18.19
CA LYS A 170 18.42 18.49 -19.23
C LYS A 170 18.65 17.09 -18.65
N SER A 171 18.83 16.99 -17.35
CA SER A 171 19.05 15.69 -16.69
C SER A 171 17.76 14.89 -16.64
N VAL A 172 17.79 13.69 -17.22
CA VAL A 172 16.67 12.75 -17.19
C VAL A 172 16.36 12.33 -15.74
N ALA A 173 17.41 12.05 -14.95
CA ALA A 173 17.24 11.64 -13.56
C ALA A 173 16.52 12.72 -12.72
N VAL A 174 16.88 13.99 -12.92
CA VAL A 174 16.21 15.11 -12.24
C VAL A 174 14.77 15.26 -12.71
N LYS A 175 14.50 15.17 -14.03
CA LYS A 175 13.12 15.23 -14.57
C LYS A 175 12.23 14.12 -14.01
N GLU A 176 12.75 12.89 -13.95
CA GLU A 176 12.01 11.75 -13.37
C GLU A 176 11.62 11.99 -11.91
N LYS A 177 12.55 12.50 -11.10
CA LYS A 177 12.28 12.83 -9.70
C LYS A 177 11.26 13.96 -9.53
N ILE A 178 11.33 14.98 -10.39
CA ILE A 178 10.36 16.08 -10.38
C ILE A 178 8.96 15.60 -10.80
N LEU A 179 8.87 14.73 -11.81
CA LEU A 179 7.61 14.08 -12.18
C LEU A 179 7.03 13.28 -11.00
N ASP A 180 7.86 12.46 -10.31
CA ASP A 180 7.42 11.73 -9.12
C ASP A 180 6.94 12.66 -8.00
N TYR A 181 7.61 13.80 -7.80
CA TYR A 181 7.24 14.79 -6.80
C TYR A 181 5.86 15.40 -7.09
N PHE A 182 5.63 15.91 -8.29
CA PHE A 182 4.32 16.48 -8.65
C PHE A 182 3.23 15.43 -8.79
N THR A 183 3.56 14.19 -9.18
CA THR A 183 2.67 13.04 -9.10
C THR A 183 2.17 12.83 -7.67
N LYS A 184 3.10 12.80 -6.70
CA LYS A 184 2.77 12.59 -5.28
C LYS A 184 1.92 13.73 -4.70
N LEU A 185 2.13 14.94 -5.17
CA LEU A 185 1.33 16.11 -4.77
C LEU A 185 -0.01 16.22 -5.53
N LYS A 186 -0.21 15.41 -6.58
CA LYS A 186 -1.37 15.51 -7.49
C LYS A 186 -1.54 16.91 -8.08
N ASP A 187 -0.43 17.59 -8.36
CA ASP A 187 -0.43 18.94 -8.94
C ASP A 187 -0.31 18.86 -10.46
N SER A 188 -1.21 19.53 -11.18
CA SER A 188 -1.31 19.50 -12.64
C SER A 188 -0.35 20.43 -13.39
N CYS A 189 0.65 21.03 -12.74
CA CYS A 189 1.53 22.03 -13.33
C CYS A 189 2.38 21.53 -14.51
N LEU A 190 2.65 20.24 -14.59
CA LEU A 190 3.39 19.61 -15.71
C LEU A 190 2.45 18.95 -16.76
N ALA A 191 1.15 19.31 -16.76
CA ALA A 191 0.18 18.71 -17.69
C ALA A 191 0.57 18.93 -19.16
N SER A 192 1.00 20.15 -19.51
CA SER A 192 1.45 20.49 -20.86
C SER A 192 2.58 19.56 -21.32
N TYR A 193 3.62 19.44 -20.51
CA TYR A 193 4.75 18.55 -20.81
C TYR A 193 4.32 17.08 -20.94
N ALA A 194 3.57 16.57 -19.95
CA ALA A 194 3.19 15.15 -19.95
C ALA A 194 2.26 14.79 -21.14
N VAL A 195 1.33 15.67 -21.49
CA VAL A 195 0.43 15.47 -22.63
C VAL A 195 1.18 15.57 -23.96
N GLU A 196 2.16 16.47 -24.09
CA GLU A 196 3.03 16.55 -25.29
C GLU A 196 3.79 15.25 -25.50
N ILE A 197 4.42 14.71 -24.45
CA ILE A 197 5.14 13.42 -24.48
C ILE A 197 4.19 12.27 -24.84
N ILE A 198 3.00 12.20 -24.24
CA ILE A 198 2.01 11.14 -24.55
C ILE A 198 1.52 11.23 -25.99
N ASN A 199 1.37 12.43 -26.53
CA ASN A 199 0.94 12.64 -27.90
C ASN A 199 1.99 12.21 -28.94
N ASP A 200 3.28 12.27 -28.58
CA ASP A 200 4.42 11.83 -29.41
C ASP A 200 5.58 11.34 -28.54
N PRO A 201 5.57 10.05 -28.09
CA PRO A 201 6.56 9.53 -27.14
C PRO A 201 7.88 9.07 -27.77
N TYR A 202 8.01 9.09 -29.09
CA TYR A 202 9.06 8.34 -29.79
C TYR A 202 10.46 8.95 -29.66
N ASP A 203 10.55 10.25 -29.40
CA ASP A 203 11.81 10.98 -29.23
C ASP A 203 12.26 11.07 -27.77
N GLU A 204 11.46 10.53 -26.82
CA GLU A 204 11.76 10.61 -25.39
C GLU A 204 12.16 9.23 -24.83
N LYS A 205 12.79 9.20 -23.66
CA LYS A 205 13.14 7.94 -22.99
C LYS A 205 11.88 7.25 -22.44
N ASN A 206 11.79 5.94 -22.59
CA ASN A 206 10.67 5.15 -22.09
C ASN A 206 10.39 5.39 -20.60
N SER A 207 11.44 5.59 -19.77
CA SER A 207 11.28 5.87 -18.35
C SER A 207 10.53 7.19 -18.08
N ILE A 208 10.75 8.22 -18.90
CA ILE A 208 10.00 9.49 -18.82
C ILE A 208 8.55 9.27 -19.29
N VAL A 209 8.32 8.54 -20.38
CA VAL A 209 6.98 8.24 -20.87
C VAL A 209 6.15 7.51 -19.80
N GLU A 210 6.73 6.50 -19.16
CA GLU A 210 6.10 5.79 -18.03
C GLU A 210 5.76 6.72 -16.87
N LYS A 211 6.66 7.65 -16.53
CA LYS A 211 6.39 8.68 -15.51
C LYS A 211 5.26 9.60 -15.92
N CYS A 212 5.17 9.97 -17.21
CA CYS A 212 4.06 10.77 -17.73
C CYS A 212 2.72 10.02 -17.64
N PHE A 213 2.66 8.72 -17.96
CA PHE A 213 1.45 7.93 -17.75
C PHE A 213 1.00 7.94 -16.29
N LYS A 214 1.93 7.70 -15.36
CA LYS A 214 1.63 7.74 -13.92
C LYS A 214 1.18 9.12 -13.47
N TYR A 215 1.86 10.17 -13.94
CA TYR A 215 1.54 11.54 -13.59
C TYR A 215 0.13 11.95 -14.04
N VAL A 216 -0.24 11.68 -15.30
CA VAL A 216 -1.57 12.03 -15.81
C VAL A 216 -2.68 11.26 -15.08
N SER A 217 -2.40 10.01 -14.68
CA SER A 217 -3.32 9.21 -13.88
C SER A 217 -3.57 9.81 -12.50
N GLU A 218 -2.51 10.11 -11.75
CA GLU A 218 -2.62 10.59 -10.37
C GLU A 218 -3.11 12.04 -10.26
N ALA A 219 -2.81 12.87 -11.27
CA ALA A 219 -3.24 14.26 -11.33
C ALA A 219 -4.58 14.47 -12.09
N ASP A 220 -5.25 13.40 -12.53
CA ASP A 220 -6.53 13.37 -13.27
C ASP A 220 -6.51 14.28 -14.52
N ILE A 221 -5.48 14.13 -15.37
CA ILE A 221 -5.29 14.95 -16.57
C ILE A 221 -5.99 14.33 -17.78
N LYS A 222 -7.25 14.66 -17.96
CA LYS A 222 -8.11 14.12 -19.04
C LYS A 222 -7.73 14.59 -20.44
N ASP A 223 -6.99 15.69 -20.55
CA ASP A 223 -6.46 16.18 -21.84
C ASP A 223 -5.49 15.19 -22.49
N ALA A 224 -4.93 14.24 -21.71
CA ALA A 224 -4.10 13.15 -22.23
C ALA A 224 -4.89 12.04 -22.95
N ASN A 225 -6.21 11.92 -22.71
CA ASN A 225 -6.99 10.78 -23.21
C ASN A 225 -6.92 10.55 -24.72
N PRO A 226 -6.98 11.57 -25.60
CA PRO A 226 -6.85 11.34 -27.04
C PRO A 226 -5.49 10.75 -27.44
N GLY A 227 -4.40 11.18 -26.79
CA GLY A 227 -3.06 10.62 -27.00
C GLY A 227 -2.96 9.19 -26.47
N LEU A 228 -3.52 8.92 -25.30
CA LEU A 228 -3.57 7.57 -24.71
C LEU A 228 -4.36 6.59 -25.59
N VAL A 229 -5.52 7.02 -26.12
CA VAL A 229 -6.32 6.23 -27.07
C VAL A 229 -5.53 5.94 -28.35
N ASP A 230 -4.82 6.92 -28.91
CA ASP A 230 -3.98 6.75 -30.12
C ASP A 230 -2.86 5.72 -29.89
N LEU A 231 -2.24 5.71 -28.69
CA LEU A 231 -1.21 4.71 -28.33
C LEU A 231 -1.78 3.30 -28.16
N VAL A 232 -2.99 3.17 -27.63
CA VAL A 232 -3.69 1.88 -27.54
C VAL A 232 -4.09 1.39 -28.92
N ASP A 233 -4.62 2.26 -29.79
CA ASP A 233 -5.07 1.91 -31.14
C ASP A 233 -3.92 1.48 -32.05
N LYS A 234 -2.74 2.06 -31.88
CA LYS A 234 -1.52 1.69 -32.60
C LYS A 234 -0.84 0.41 -32.12
N GLU A 235 -1.27 -0.14 -31.00
CA GLU A 235 -0.73 -1.38 -30.39
C GLU A 235 0.79 -1.35 -30.15
N GLU A 236 1.29 -0.19 -29.81
CA GLU A 236 2.71 -0.04 -29.46
C GLU A 236 3.03 -0.82 -28.20
N ASP A 237 3.68 -1.97 -28.32
CA ASP A 237 4.01 -2.88 -27.22
C ASP A 237 4.64 -2.15 -26.01
N ALA A 238 5.50 -1.15 -26.27
CA ALA A 238 6.17 -0.37 -25.24
C ALA A 238 5.21 0.50 -24.41
N TYR A 239 4.10 0.93 -24.98
CA TYR A 239 3.22 1.95 -24.38
C TYR A 239 1.81 1.46 -24.08
N PHE A 240 1.39 0.36 -24.71
CA PHE A 240 0.02 -0.17 -24.62
C PHE A 240 -0.46 -0.31 -23.16
N THR A 241 0.32 -1.00 -22.33
CA THR A 241 -0.06 -1.26 -20.93
C THR A 241 -0.11 0.02 -20.11
N GLY A 242 0.86 0.93 -20.28
CA GLY A 242 0.91 2.20 -19.56
C GLY A 242 -0.24 3.13 -19.96
N ALA A 243 -0.49 3.27 -21.26
CA ALA A 243 -1.59 4.07 -21.81
C ALA A 243 -2.96 3.54 -21.36
N LEU A 244 -3.14 2.22 -21.43
CA LEU A 244 -4.38 1.57 -20.98
C LEU A 244 -4.61 1.74 -19.48
N SER A 245 -3.54 1.63 -18.66
CA SER A 245 -3.64 1.87 -17.21
C SER A 245 -4.02 3.31 -16.90
N ALA A 246 -3.44 4.28 -17.62
CA ALA A 246 -3.77 5.69 -17.46
C ALA A 246 -5.23 5.99 -17.85
N LEU A 247 -5.72 5.41 -18.94
CA LEU A 247 -7.14 5.49 -19.31
C LEU A 247 -8.08 4.91 -18.25
N GLY A 248 -7.62 3.95 -17.45
CA GLY A 248 -8.41 3.42 -16.34
C GLY A 248 -8.71 4.45 -15.25
N GLU A 249 -7.87 5.47 -15.12
CA GLU A 249 -8.04 6.52 -14.11
C GLU A 249 -8.67 7.80 -14.70
N THR A 250 -8.27 8.16 -15.94
CA THR A 250 -8.69 9.43 -16.57
C THR A 250 -9.84 9.27 -17.56
N GLY A 251 -10.10 8.05 -18.03
CA GLY A 251 -11.08 7.75 -19.06
C GLY A 251 -12.52 8.00 -18.63
N GLY A 252 -13.35 8.33 -19.59
CA GLY A 252 -14.78 8.47 -19.42
C GLY A 252 -15.56 7.57 -20.37
N LYS A 253 -16.81 7.94 -20.63
CA LYS A 253 -17.74 7.17 -21.47
C LYS A 253 -17.20 6.88 -22.86
N GLU A 254 -16.61 7.86 -23.53
CA GLU A 254 -16.15 7.72 -24.93
C GLU A 254 -14.94 6.80 -25.02
N GLU A 255 -14.01 6.93 -24.07
CA GLU A 255 -12.85 6.04 -23.96
C GLU A 255 -13.28 4.61 -23.64
N ALA A 256 -14.27 4.42 -22.77
CA ALA A 256 -14.82 3.10 -22.48
C ALA A 256 -15.54 2.46 -23.68
N LEU A 257 -16.29 3.22 -24.46
CA LEU A 257 -16.91 2.72 -25.69
C LEU A 257 -15.86 2.32 -26.73
N PHE A 258 -14.80 3.11 -26.89
CA PHE A 258 -13.67 2.74 -27.73
C PHE A 258 -13.02 1.42 -27.27
N LEU A 259 -12.72 1.29 -25.98
CA LEU A 259 -12.09 0.10 -25.42
C LEU A 259 -12.99 -1.14 -25.51
N ALA A 260 -14.31 -0.96 -25.39
CA ALA A 260 -15.26 -2.03 -25.58
C ALA A 260 -15.34 -2.53 -27.03
N ASP A 261 -15.28 -1.62 -28.00
CA ASP A 261 -15.16 -1.99 -29.43
C ASP A 261 -13.82 -2.66 -29.72
N TYR A 262 -12.74 -2.19 -29.08
CA TYR A 262 -11.42 -2.76 -29.21
C TYR A 262 -11.37 -4.24 -28.78
N LEU A 263 -12.20 -4.65 -27.81
CA LEU A 263 -12.34 -6.05 -27.38
C LEU A 263 -12.84 -7.02 -28.48
N ASP A 264 -13.46 -6.52 -29.54
CA ASP A 264 -13.97 -7.34 -30.65
C ASP A 264 -12.88 -7.76 -31.65
N ARG A 265 -11.68 -7.32 -31.45
CA ARG A 265 -10.54 -7.68 -32.31
C ARG A 265 -10.12 -9.12 -32.07
N ASP A 266 -9.95 -9.88 -33.15
CA ASP A 266 -9.57 -11.29 -33.14
C ASP A 266 -8.09 -11.52 -32.80
N ASP A 267 -7.24 -10.49 -32.94
CA ASP A 267 -5.78 -10.55 -32.78
C ASP A 267 -5.32 -10.24 -31.33
N LEU A 268 -6.23 -9.89 -30.43
CA LEU A 268 -5.91 -9.64 -29.03
C LEU A 268 -5.49 -10.92 -28.30
N ASN A 269 -4.32 -10.85 -27.66
CA ASN A 269 -3.91 -11.91 -26.74
C ASN A 269 -4.68 -11.84 -25.41
N VAL A 270 -4.60 -12.92 -24.62
CA VAL A 270 -5.32 -13.04 -23.35
C VAL A 270 -4.95 -11.92 -22.36
N SER A 271 -3.66 -11.53 -22.29
CA SER A 271 -3.20 -10.47 -21.39
C SER A 271 -3.78 -9.10 -21.77
N GLN A 272 -3.87 -8.79 -23.06
CA GLN A 272 -4.50 -7.56 -23.53
C GLN A 272 -5.99 -7.53 -23.20
N ARG A 273 -6.72 -8.64 -23.44
CA ARG A 273 -8.14 -8.76 -23.07
C ARG A 273 -8.38 -8.59 -21.57
N GLN A 274 -7.52 -9.17 -20.72
CA GLN A 274 -7.57 -9.00 -19.27
C GLN A 274 -7.36 -7.53 -18.87
N ALA A 275 -6.35 -6.87 -19.43
CA ALA A 275 -6.06 -5.47 -19.16
C ALA A 275 -7.23 -4.56 -19.54
N LEU A 276 -7.85 -4.79 -20.70
CA LEU A 276 -9.05 -4.08 -21.16
C LEU A 276 -10.23 -4.24 -20.17
N MET A 277 -10.49 -5.49 -19.71
CA MET A 277 -11.56 -5.74 -18.73
C MET A 277 -11.33 -4.97 -17.43
N ARG A 278 -10.10 -4.98 -16.92
CA ARG A 278 -9.75 -4.24 -15.69
C ARG A 278 -10.00 -2.73 -15.85
N VAL A 279 -9.61 -2.18 -16.98
CA VAL A 279 -9.76 -0.76 -17.27
C VAL A 279 -11.23 -0.37 -17.42
N LEU A 280 -12.00 -1.15 -18.16
CA LEU A 280 -13.44 -0.93 -18.29
C LEU A 280 -14.18 -0.98 -16.94
N GLY A 281 -13.76 -1.89 -16.04
CA GLY A 281 -14.26 -1.91 -14.68
C GLY A 281 -13.91 -0.65 -13.88
N ARG A 282 -12.69 -0.12 -14.03
CA ARG A 282 -12.27 1.13 -13.36
C ARG A 282 -13.02 2.36 -13.85
N ILE A 283 -13.17 2.51 -15.16
CA ILE A 283 -13.93 3.61 -15.76
C ILE A 283 -15.39 3.59 -15.32
N LYS A 284 -15.91 2.40 -14.88
CA LYS A 284 -17.30 2.21 -14.45
C LYS A 284 -18.32 2.62 -15.51
N ALA A 285 -17.98 2.47 -16.78
CA ALA A 285 -18.85 2.88 -17.88
C ALA A 285 -20.01 1.89 -18.05
N VAL A 286 -21.15 2.19 -17.47
CA VAL A 286 -22.35 1.37 -17.51
C VAL A 286 -22.88 1.07 -18.93
N GLU A 287 -22.50 1.88 -19.91
CA GLU A 287 -22.82 1.70 -21.31
C GLU A 287 -22.20 0.43 -21.89
N THR A 288 -21.07 -0.02 -21.36
CA THR A 288 -20.38 -1.25 -21.79
C THR A 288 -20.83 -2.50 -21.03
N TRP A 289 -21.68 -2.33 -20.02
CA TRP A 289 -22.08 -3.39 -19.10
C TRP A 289 -22.66 -4.63 -19.80
N GLN A 290 -23.54 -4.44 -20.80
CA GLN A 290 -24.18 -5.55 -21.53
C GLN A 290 -23.10 -6.50 -22.10
N LYS A 291 -22.16 -5.94 -22.85
CA LYS A 291 -21.08 -6.69 -23.49
C LYS A 291 -20.19 -7.40 -22.47
N ILE A 292 -19.79 -6.71 -21.41
CA ILE A 292 -18.92 -7.29 -20.39
C ILE A 292 -19.65 -8.40 -19.61
N SER A 293 -20.96 -8.25 -19.40
CA SER A 293 -21.78 -9.29 -18.77
C SER A 293 -21.88 -10.56 -19.64
N GLU A 294 -21.99 -10.40 -20.96
CA GLU A 294 -21.98 -11.53 -21.89
C GLU A 294 -20.64 -12.27 -21.86
N ILE A 295 -19.51 -11.53 -21.85
CA ILE A 295 -18.16 -12.11 -21.71
C ILE A 295 -18.00 -12.85 -20.38
N ALA A 296 -18.48 -12.28 -19.26
CA ALA A 296 -18.40 -12.92 -17.95
C ALA A 296 -19.14 -14.27 -17.91
N LYS A 297 -20.25 -14.38 -18.64
CA LYS A 297 -21.12 -15.57 -18.69
C LYS A 297 -20.69 -16.59 -19.74
N ASP A 298 -19.93 -16.21 -20.77
CA ASP A 298 -19.53 -17.12 -21.84
C ASP A 298 -18.55 -18.17 -21.32
N GLU A 299 -18.99 -19.42 -21.20
CA GLU A 299 -18.17 -20.53 -20.74
C GLU A 299 -17.03 -20.91 -21.71
N ASN A 300 -17.10 -20.47 -22.97
CA ASN A 300 -16.04 -20.70 -23.95
C ASN A 300 -14.95 -19.61 -23.90
N GLU A 301 -15.20 -18.49 -23.23
CA GLU A 301 -14.21 -17.44 -23.05
C GLU A 301 -13.12 -17.89 -22.07
N ASN A 302 -11.91 -17.36 -22.24
CA ASN A 302 -10.79 -17.63 -21.34
C ASN A 302 -11.15 -17.28 -19.88
N THR A 303 -10.92 -18.20 -18.95
CA THR A 303 -11.27 -18.03 -17.53
C THR A 303 -10.71 -16.74 -16.94
N PHE A 304 -9.47 -16.35 -17.27
CA PHE A 304 -8.88 -15.12 -16.76
C PHE A 304 -9.60 -13.87 -17.27
N VAL A 305 -10.06 -13.86 -18.51
CA VAL A 305 -10.88 -12.77 -19.06
C VAL A 305 -12.22 -12.71 -18.33
N ARG A 306 -12.87 -13.86 -18.12
CA ARG A 306 -14.12 -13.97 -17.34
C ARG A 306 -13.97 -13.46 -15.90
N MET A 307 -12.84 -13.76 -15.24
CA MET A 307 -12.53 -13.28 -13.89
C MET A 307 -12.58 -11.74 -13.83
N TYR A 308 -11.86 -11.06 -14.71
CA TYR A 308 -11.85 -9.60 -14.73
C TYR A 308 -13.18 -9.01 -15.20
N ALA A 309 -13.90 -9.70 -16.09
CA ALA A 309 -15.25 -9.30 -16.47
C ALA A 309 -16.24 -9.36 -15.28
N ALA A 310 -16.15 -10.40 -14.45
CA ALA A 310 -16.95 -10.51 -13.23
C ALA A 310 -16.66 -9.37 -12.22
N GLU A 311 -15.39 -9.02 -12.00
CA GLU A 311 -15.02 -7.87 -11.19
C GLU A 311 -15.54 -6.55 -11.80
N ALA A 312 -15.39 -6.38 -13.12
CA ALA A 312 -15.80 -5.18 -13.83
C ALA A 312 -17.31 -4.92 -13.77
N ILE A 313 -18.15 -5.94 -13.97
CA ILE A 313 -19.62 -5.76 -13.85
C ILE A 313 -20.04 -5.42 -12.42
N GLY A 314 -19.30 -5.92 -11.42
CA GLY A 314 -19.50 -5.53 -10.04
C GLY A 314 -19.16 -4.05 -9.81
N ALA A 315 -18.01 -3.60 -10.30
CA ALA A 315 -17.56 -2.21 -10.18
C ALA A 315 -18.49 -1.19 -10.86
N MET A 316 -19.27 -1.62 -11.86
CA MET A 316 -20.31 -0.80 -12.50
C MET A 316 -21.58 -0.63 -11.66
N GLU A 317 -21.71 -1.37 -10.57
CA GLU A 317 -22.76 -1.23 -9.56
C GLU A 317 -24.20 -1.32 -10.10
N LYS A 318 -24.39 -1.94 -11.29
CA LYS A 318 -25.76 -2.18 -11.79
C LYS A 318 -26.44 -3.27 -10.97
N PRO A 319 -27.71 -3.10 -10.58
CA PRO A 319 -28.44 -4.11 -9.78
C PRO A 319 -28.45 -5.51 -10.43
N GLU A 320 -28.54 -5.57 -11.76
CA GLU A 320 -28.55 -6.82 -12.52
C GLU A 320 -27.21 -7.57 -12.44
N SER A 321 -26.10 -6.86 -12.15
CA SER A 321 -24.79 -7.48 -11.95
C SER A 321 -24.78 -8.44 -10.77
N GLU A 322 -25.52 -8.12 -9.72
CA GLU A 322 -25.57 -8.93 -8.51
C GLU A 322 -26.15 -10.33 -8.77
N ASP A 323 -27.21 -10.44 -9.59
CA ASP A 323 -27.78 -11.72 -9.98
C ASP A 323 -26.77 -12.56 -10.79
N ILE A 324 -26.06 -11.91 -11.72
CA ILE A 324 -25.03 -12.55 -12.54
C ILE A 324 -23.86 -13.03 -11.66
N LEU A 325 -23.42 -12.23 -10.71
CA LEU A 325 -22.32 -12.61 -9.82
C LEU A 325 -22.71 -13.79 -8.91
N VAL A 326 -23.94 -13.84 -8.41
CA VAL A 326 -24.45 -14.98 -7.65
C VAL A 326 -24.45 -16.26 -8.52
N GLU A 327 -24.88 -16.18 -9.79
CA GLU A 327 -24.85 -17.29 -10.73
C GLU A 327 -23.41 -17.76 -11.00
N LEU A 328 -22.49 -16.83 -11.27
CA LEU A 328 -21.07 -17.13 -11.54
C LEU A 328 -20.34 -17.73 -10.32
N PHE A 329 -20.83 -17.50 -9.11
CA PHE A 329 -20.25 -18.09 -7.90
C PHE A 329 -20.42 -19.63 -7.84
N GLU A 330 -21.37 -20.19 -8.58
CA GLU A 330 -21.54 -21.65 -8.71
C GLU A 330 -20.49 -22.30 -9.63
N SER A 331 -19.58 -21.53 -10.23
CA SER A 331 -18.51 -22.04 -11.09
C SER A 331 -17.59 -23.02 -10.34
N ASN A 332 -17.13 -24.06 -11.05
CA ASN A 332 -16.12 -24.98 -10.53
C ASN A 332 -14.73 -24.34 -10.39
N ASP A 333 -14.44 -23.25 -11.12
CA ASP A 333 -13.15 -22.57 -11.07
C ASP A 333 -13.05 -21.65 -9.84
N PRO A 334 -12.14 -21.94 -8.90
CA PRO A 334 -11.98 -21.12 -7.69
C PRO A 334 -11.42 -19.73 -7.98
N ASN A 335 -10.71 -19.55 -9.08
CA ASN A 335 -10.20 -18.22 -9.45
C ASN A 335 -11.38 -17.34 -9.89
N LEU A 336 -12.30 -17.86 -10.71
CA LEU A 336 -13.49 -17.12 -11.07
C LEU A 336 -14.33 -16.79 -9.83
N ARG A 337 -14.56 -17.75 -8.91
CA ARG A 337 -15.28 -17.47 -7.65
C ARG A 337 -14.60 -16.38 -6.81
N THR A 338 -13.25 -16.35 -6.77
CA THR A 338 -12.50 -15.29 -6.07
C THR A 338 -12.83 -13.91 -6.66
N TYR A 339 -12.84 -13.78 -7.99
CA TYR A 339 -13.14 -12.51 -8.65
C TYR A 339 -14.63 -12.14 -8.59
N VAL A 340 -15.51 -13.12 -8.52
CA VAL A 340 -16.92 -12.89 -8.19
C VAL A 340 -17.05 -12.24 -6.80
N ILE A 341 -16.29 -12.70 -5.80
CA ILE A 341 -16.29 -12.08 -4.46
C ILE A 341 -15.73 -10.66 -4.49
N LYS A 342 -14.72 -10.37 -5.33
CA LYS A 342 -14.28 -8.99 -5.58
C LYS A 342 -15.40 -8.15 -6.20
N GLY A 343 -16.06 -8.65 -7.24
CA GLY A 343 -17.17 -7.96 -7.90
C GLY A 343 -18.36 -7.70 -6.98
N ILE A 344 -18.76 -8.69 -6.16
CA ILE A 344 -19.88 -8.54 -5.23
C ILE A 344 -19.54 -7.56 -4.08
N SER A 345 -18.28 -7.27 -3.84
CA SER A 345 -17.82 -6.33 -2.80
C SER A 345 -18.25 -4.89 -3.03
N TYR A 346 -18.68 -4.54 -4.23
CA TYR A 346 -19.22 -3.22 -4.55
C TYR A 346 -20.68 -3.04 -4.10
N PHE A 347 -21.37 -4.13 -3.76
CA PHE A 347 -22.73 -4.11 -3.23
C PHE A 347 -22.70 -4.24 -1.71
N ASN A 348 -23.62 -3.52 -1.05
CA ASN A 348 -23.66 -3.49 0.42
C ASN A 348 -25.08 -3.76 0.95
N ASP A 349 -25.69 -4.81 0.45
CA ASP A 349 -27.02 -5.24 0.83
C ASP A 349 -27.03 -6.62 1.50
N LYS A 350 -28.24 -7.18 1.70
CA LYS A 350 -28.36 -8.50 2.33
C LYS A 350 -27.86 -9.61 1.41
N LYS A 351 -28.13 -9.53 0.10
CA LYS A 351 -27.83 -10.59 -0.87
C LYS A 351 -26.32 -10.71 -1.07
N SER A 352 -25.63 -9.59 -1.29
CA SER A 352 -24.17 -9.53 -1.38
C SER A 352 -23.50 -10.05 -0.10
N SER A 353 -23.98 -9.58 1.06
CA SER A 353 -23.46 -10.05 2.35
C SER A 353 -23.66 -11.54 2.59
N ASP A 354 -24.79 -12.12 2.18
CA ASP A 354 -25.06 -13.55 2.34
C ASP A 354 -24.15 -14.39 1.44
N LEU A 355 -23.87 -13.95 0.21
CA LEU A 355 -22.90 -14.58 -0.68
C LEU A 355 -21.47 -14.53 -0.11
N ILE A 356 -21.04 -13.38 0.42
CA ILE A 356 -19.71 -13.23 1.04
C ILE A 356 -19.58 -14.17 2.25
N ILE A 357 -20.62 -14.31 3.08
CA ILE A 357 -20.63 -15.27 4.20
C ILE A 357 -20.59 -16.72 3.70
N GLN A 358 -21.28 -17.04 2.61
CA GLN A 358 -21.19 -18.35 1.96
C GLN A 358 -19.75 -18.64 1.53
N ALA A 359 -19.07 -17.67 0.92
CA ALA A 359 -17.70 -17.78 0.45
C ALA A 359 -16.66 -18.03 1.58
N LEU A 360 -16.96 -17.65 2.83
CA LEU A 360 -16.14 -18.04 4.00
C LEU A 360 -16.10 -19.55 4.24
N ARG A 361 -16.94 -20.34 3.56
CA ARG A 361 -17.02 -21.80 3.64
C ARG A 361 -16.54 -22.49 2.36
N ASP A 362 -16.02 -21.72 1.40
CA ASP A 362 -15.54 -22.29 0.14
C ASP A 362 -14.46 -23.35 0.38
N SER A 363 -14.39 -24.36 -0.48
CA SER A 363 -13.38 -25.41 -0.41
C SER A 363 -11.97 -24.86 -0.60
N GLN A 364 -11.80 -23.82 -1.41
CA GLN A 364 -10.51 -23.23 -1.75
C GLN A 364 -10.17 -22.04 -0.84
N TYR A 365 -8.97 -22.07 -0.27
CA TYR A 365 -8.55 -21.05 0.70
C TYR A 365 -8.43 -19.63 0.09
N LYS A 366 -8.10 -19.51 -1.21
CA LYS A 366 -8.03 -18.20 -1.90
C LYS A 366 -9.39 -17.49 -1.91
N VAL A 367 -10.48 -18.24 -2.17
CA VAL A 367 -11.86 -17.72 -2.12
C VAL A 367 -12.21 -17.27 -0.70
N ARG A 368 -11.86 -18.11 0.31
CA ARG A 368 -12.08 -17.75 1.72
C ARG A 368 -11.28 -16.52 2.14
N LEU A 369 -10.01 -16.41 1.69
CA LEU A 369 -9.15 -15.26 1.99
C LEU A 369 -9.73 -13.96 1.43
N GLU A 370 -10.21 -13.99 0.19
CA GLU A 370 -10.88 -12.84 -0.43
C GLU A 370 -12.18 -12.49 0.32
N ALA A 371 -12.99 -13.49 0.65
CA ALA A 371 -14.21 -13.28 1.43
C ALA A 371 -13.91 -12.61 2.79
N VAL A 372 -12.84 -13.02 3.49
CA VAL A 372 -12.40 -12.37 4.74
C VAL A 372 -12.04 -10.90 4.49
N SER A 373 -11.33 -10.60 3.40
CA SER A 373 -10.94 -9.24 3.04
C SER A 373 -12.18 -8.37 2.78
N VAL A 374 -13.15 -8.90 2.04
CA VAL A 374 -14.40 -8.20 1.74
C VAL A 374 -15.28 -8.03 2.98
N VAL A 375 -15.30 -8.99 3.90
CA VAL A 375 -15.98 -8.82 5.21
C VAL A 375 -15.47 -7.60 5.95
N GLY A 376 -14.15 -7.38 5.98
CA GLY A 376 -13.56 -6.18 6.60
C GLY A 376 -13.93 -4.91 5.84
N LYS A 377 -13.73 -4.90 4.51
CA LYS A 377 -14.03 -3.76 3.63
C LYS A 377 -15.49 -3.30 3.77
N ASN A 378 -16.43 -4.22 3.73
CA ASN A 378 -17.88 -3.93 3.75
C ASN A 378 -18.46 -3.95 5.18
N ARG A 379 -17.61 -4.09 6.21
CA ARG A 379 -17.99 -4.08 7.63
C ARG A 379 -19.16 -5.02 7.97
N ILE A 380 -19.03 -6.28 7.53
CA ILE A 380 -20.10 -7.29 7.68
C ILE A 380 -20.01 -7.94 9.08
N ASP A 381 -20.47 -7.26 10.12
CA ASP A 381 -20.38 -7.71 11.53
C ASP A 381 -21.02 -9.10 11.77
N LYS A 382 -22.09 -9.42 11.05
CA LYS A 382 -22.75 -10.74 11.12
C LYS A 382 -21.83 -11.90 10.67
N ALA A 383 -20.69 -11.62 10.01
CA ALA A 383 -19.72 -12.63 9.61
C ALA A 383 -18.74 -13.02 10.74
N VAL A 384 -18.67 -12.26 11.84
CA VAL A 384 -17.70 -12.50 12.94
C VAL A 384 -17.72 -13.93 13.49
N PRO A 385 -18.88 -14.58 13.72
CA PRO A 385 -18.87 -16.00 14.15
C PRO A 385 -18.20 -16.96 13.15
N PHE A 386 -18.32 -16.67 11.85
CA PHE A 386 -17.68 -17.48 10.80
C PHE A 386 -16.16 -17.24 10.75
N LEU A 387 -15.71 -16.00 10.93
CA LEU A 387 -14.29 -15.67 11.05
C LEU A 387 -13.67 -16.37 12.26
N ILE A 388 -14.33 -16.34 13.43
CA ILE A 388 -13.91 -17.06 14.64
C ILE A 388 -13.81 -18.56 14.38
N PHE A 389 -14.75 -19.12 13.61
CA PHE A 389 -14.70 -20.53 13.24
C PHE A 389 -13.45 -20.82 12.39
N ARG A 390 -13.15 -19.99 11.39
CA ARG A 390 -11.93 -20.14 10.57
C ARG A 390 -10.65 -20.04 11.41
N CYS A 391 -10.58 -19.14 12.37
CA CYS A 391 -9.45 -19.03 13.28
C CYS A 391 -9.23 -20.30 14.13
N LYS A 392 -10.32 -20.98 14.52
CA LYS A 392 -10.29 -22.21 15.35
C LYS A 392 -10.06 -23.49 14.54
N ASP A 393 -10.32 -23.44 13.25
CA ASP A 393 -10.15 -24.58 12.35
C ASP A 393 -8.67 -24.97 12.26
N LYS A 394 -8.31 -26.21 12.59
CA LYS A 394 -6.92 -26.67 12.60
C LYS A 394 -6.34 -26.78 11.20
N ASP A 395 -7.19 -27.10 10.23
CA ASP A 395 -6.81 -27.33 8.84
C ASP A 395 -6.85 -26.05 7.98
N GLU A 396 -7.26 -24.92 8.56
CA GLU A 396 -7.30 -23.66 7.85
C GLU A 396 -5.89 -23.13 7.58
N GLN A 397 -5.69 -22.53 6.40
CA GLN A 397 -4.44 -21.93 5.99
C GLN A 397 -4.05 -20.74 6.91
N LYS A 398 -2.75 -20.67 7.22
CA LYS A 398 -2.20 -19.63 8.11
C LYS A 398 -2.58 -18.21 7.66
N GLN A 399 -2.52 -17.94 6.36
CA GLN A 399 -2.86 -16.63 5.79
C GLN A 399 -4.32 -16.24 6.07
N VAL A 400 -5.25 -17.18 5.93
CA VAL A 400 -6.68 -16.95 6.24
C VAL A 400 -6.88 -16.64 7.72
N LYS A 401 -6.22 -17.42 8.62
CA LYS A 401 -6.30 -17.18 10.07
C LYS A 401 -5.76 -15.81 10.45
N GLU A 402 -4.60 -15.42 9.93
CA GLU A 402 -3.98 -14.12 10.21
C GLU A 402 -4.86 -12.97 9.73
N LYS A 403 -5.43 -13.09 8.52
CA LYS A 403 -6.38 -12.10 8.00
C LYS A 403 -7.66 -12.04 8.83
N CYS A 404 -8.17 -13.19 9.30
CA CYS A 404 -9.34 -13.22 10.20
C CYS A 404 -9.08 -12.47 11.51
N TYR A 405 -7.89 -12.63 12.15
CA TYR A 405 -7.56 -11.87 13.37
C TYR A 405 -7.59 -10.36 13.13
N SER A 406 -7.00 -9.91 12.03
CA SER A 406 -6.99 -8.49 11.65
C SER A 406 -8.40 -7.97 11.42
N VAL A 407 -9.22 -8.68 10.64
CA VAL A 407 -10.60 -8.25 10.32
C VAL A 407 -11.50 -8.29 11.56
N ILE A 408 -11.38 -9.30 12.43
CA ILE A 408 -12.14 -9.33 13.69
C ILE A 408 -11.80 -8.13 14.58
N ALA A 409 -10.50 -7.76 14.67
CA ALA A 409 -10.07 -6.60 15.42
C ALA A 409 -10.61 -5.29 14.81
N ASP A 410 -10.56 -5.16 13.47
CA ASP A 410 -11.07 -3.99 12.75
C ASP A 410 -12.59 -3.82 12.90
N LEU A 411 -13.36 -4.89 12.79
CA LEU A 411 -14.81 -4.85 13.00
C LEU A 411 -15.21 -4.44 14.42
N ASN A 412 -14.35 -4.69 15.40
CA ASN A 412 -14.48 -4.23 16.79
C ASN A 412 -15.82 -4.61 17.45
N THR A 413 -16.35 -5.78 17.14
CA THR A 413 -17.55 -6.31 17.80
C THR A 413 -17.24 -6.88 19.19
N SER A 414 -18.21 -6.89 20.12
CA SER A 414 -18.02 -7.48 21.46
C SER A 414 -17.53 -8.92 21.38
N ASP A 415 -18.25 -9.77 20.63
CA ASP A 415 -17.92 -11.20 20.50
C ASP A 415 -16.54 -11.42 19.87
N GLY A 416 -16.17 -10.56 18.90
CA GLY A 416 -14.87 -10.58 18.27
C GLY A 416 -13.74 -10.24 19.24
N ASN A 417 -13.92 -9.15 20.01
CA ASN A 417 -12.95 -8.73 21.02
C ASN A 417 -12.79 -9.76 22.14
N ASP A 418 -13.90 -10.32 22.64
CA ASP A 418 -13.88 -11.37 23.65
C ASP A 418 -13.11 -12.61 23.17
N TYR A 419 -13.30 -12.98 21.90
CA TYR A 419 -12.56 -14.07 21.27
C TYR A 419 -11.05 -13.76 21.21
N LEU A 420 -10.64 -12.61 20.67
CA LEU A 420 -9.22 -12.23 20.55
C LEU A 420 -8.54 -12.15 21.90
N ILE A 421 -9.20 -11.58 22.91
CA ILE A 421 -8.71 -11.53 24.29
C ILE A 421 -8.56 -12.96 24.86
N SER A 422 -9.51 -13.85 24.56
CA SER A 422 -9.41 -15.24 24.98
C SER A 422 -8.19 -15.95 24.39
N VAL A 423 -7.83 -15.66 23.14
CA VAL A 423 -6.62 -16.19 22.47
C VAL A 423 -5.34 -15.75 23.21
N LEU A 424 -5.26 -14.49 23.65
CA LEU A 424 -4.10 -14.00 24.43
C LEU A 424 -3.94 -14.74 25.76
N LYS A 425 -5.06 -15.06 26.42
CA LYS A 425 -5.10 -15.68 27.74
C LYS A 425 -4.92 -17.21 27.71
N ASP A 426 -5.17 -17.85 26.56
CA ASP A 426 -5.08 -19.32 26.45
C ASP A 426 -3.61 -19.76 26.41
N LYS A 427 -3.20 -20.58 27.40
CA LYS A 427 -1.85 -21.13 27.51
C LYS A 427 -1.53 -22.19 26.41
N LYS A 428 -2.55 -22.72 25.72
CA LYS A 428 -2.37 -23.71 24.67
C LYS A 428 -2.05 -23.08 23.31
N ILE A 429 -2.29 -21.78 23.18
CA ILE A 429 -2.02 -21.04 21.97
C ILE A 429 -0.55 -20.63 21.95
N GLY A 430 0.12 -20.91 20.82
CA GLY A 430 1.54 -20.59 20.63
C GLY A 430 1.81 -19.09 20.54
N ASP A 431 3.03 -18.70 20.92
CA ASP A 431 3.47 -17.32 21.01
C ASP A 431 3.38 -16.57 19.68
N ALA A 432 3.63 -17.23 18.54
CA ALA A 432 3.50 -16.62 17.21
C ALA A 432 2.05 -16.15 16.93
N THR A 433 1.05 -16.96 17.27
CA THR A 433 -0.36 -16.58 17.13
C THR A 433 -0.72 -15.42 18.06
N LYS A 434 -0.25 -15.46 19.32
CA LYS A 434 -0.47 -14.38 20.28
C LYS A 434 0.14 -13.06 19.81
N ALA A 435 1.34 -13.09 19.21
CA ALA A 435 1.96 -11.91 18.63
C ALA A 435 1.12 -11.32 17.50
N LYS A 436 0.56 -12.16 16.60
CA LYS A 436 -0.31 -11.69 15.50
C LYS A 436 -1.63 -11.09 16.01
N VAL A 437 -2.26 -11.71 16.99
CA VAL A 437 -3.47 -11.18 17.63
C VAL A 437 -3.19 -9.87 18.35
N SER A 438 -2.04 -9.77 19.04
CA SER A 438 -1.62 -8.54 19.70
C SER A 438 -1.40 -7.41 18.71
N ALA A 439 -0.74 -7.68 17.57
CA ALA A 439 -0.55 -6.72 16.51
C ALA A 439 -1.89 -6.19 15.98
N ALA A 440 -2.84 -7.10 15.67
CA ALA A 440 -4.18 -6.72 15.21
C ALA A 440 -4.94 -5.84 16.23
N LEU A 441 -4.91 -6.21 17.52
CA LEU A 441 -5.57 -5.42 18.57
C LEU A 441 -4.93 -4.04 18.74
N LEU A 442 -3.61 -3.92 18.64
CA LEU A 442 -2.91 -2.65 18.77
C LEU A 442 -3.10 -1.76 17.53
N GLU A 443 -3.18 -2.33 16.36
CA GLU A 443 -3.36 -1.60 15.09
C GLU A 443 -4.68 -0.82 15.09
N TYR A 444 -5.76 -1.46 15.51
CA TYR A 444 -7.09 -0.85 15.47
C TYR A 444 -7.48 -0.12 16.76
N ASN A 445 -6.59 -0.05 17.75
CA ASN A 445 -6.77 0.69 19.03
C ASN A 445 -8.04 0.30 19.79
N HIS A 446 -8.30 -1.00 19.91
CA HIS A 446 -9.53 -1.53 20.50
C HIS A 446 -9.34 -2.08 21.92
N ALA A 447 -10.45 -2.58 22.47
CA ALA A 447 -10.46 -3.38 23.70
C ALA A 447 -9.42 -4.50 23.58
N GLY A 448 -8.57 -4.66 24.61
CA GLY A 448 -7.50 -5.67 24.61
C GLY A 448 -6.10 -5.11 24.70
N THR A 449 -5.88 -3.80 24.52
CA THR A 449 -4.57 -3.17 24.71
C THR A 449 -4.00 -3.50 26.10
N LYS A 450 -4.83 -3.47 27.15
CA LYS A 450 -4.45 -3.84 28.51
C LYS A 450 -3.95 -5.29 28.58
N GLU A 451 -4.65 -6.22 27.94
CA GLU A 451 -4.30 -7.62 27.89
C GLU A 451 -3.00 -7.86 27.12
N VAL A 452 -2.75 -7.09 26.05
CA VAL A 452 -1.47 -7.13 25.33
C VAL A 452 -0.32 -6.65 26.22
N ILE A 453 -0.50 -5.58 26.98
CA ILE A 453 0.48 -5.09 27.94
C ILE A 453 0.73 -6.14 29.05
N GLU A 454 -0.31 -6.77 29.59
CA GLU A 454 -0.17 -7.85 30.57
C GLU A 454 0.57 -9.08 30.01
N LEU A 455 0.30 -9.43 28.75
CA LEU A 455 1.02 -10.49 28.05
C LEU A 455 2.51 -10.14 27.90
N ALA A 456 2.83 -8.90 27.54
CA ALA A 456 4.21 -8.42 27.44
C ALA A 456 4.93 -8.47 28.80
N ARG A 457 4.28 -8.06 29.88
CA ARG A 457 4.82 -8.18 31.26
C ARG A 457 5.09 -9.63 31.66
N SER A 458 4.21 -10.54 31.24
CA SER A 458 4.44 -11.98 31.46
C SER A 458 5.64 -12.49 30.67
N ALA A 459 5.77 -12.06 29.41
CA ALA A 459 6.88 -12.44 28.54
C ALA A 459 8.23 -11.85 28.99
N LEU A 460 8.24 -10.66 29.60
CA LEU A 460 9.44 -10.06 30.22
C LEU A 460 10.02 -10.92 31.36
N LYS A 461 9.16 -11.63 32.08
CA LYS A 461 9.54 -12.51 33.21
C LYS A 461 9.93 -13.92 32.78
N SER A 462 9.87 -14.23 31.49
CA SER A 462 10.05 -15.58 30.94
C SER A 462 11.24 -15.65 29.99
N ASP A 463 12.25 -16.47 30.34
CA ASP A 463 13.39 -16.71 29.44
C ASP A 463 13.02 -17.53 28.20
N ILE A 464 11.91 -18.26 28.25
CA ILE A 464 11.43 -19.10 27.12
C ILE A 464 10.71 -18.24 26.09
N GLN A 465 10.05 -17.16 26.50
CA GLN A 465 9.21 -16.31 25.64
C GLN A 465 9.96 -15.09 25.05
N LYS A 466 11.25 -15.19 24.83
CA LYS A 466 12.06 -14.11 24.26
C LYS A 466 11.52 -13.59 22.93
N ASN A 467 11.14 -14.49 22.04
CA ASN A 467 10.61 -14.13 20.71
C ASN A 467 9.28 -13.37 20.81
N LEU A 468 8.39 -13.79 21.71
CA LEU A 468 7.13 -13.08 21.97
C LEU A 468 7.40 -11.69 22.54
N ARG A 469 8.30 -11.59 23.52
CA ARG A 469 8.72 -10.33 24.13
C ARG A 469 9.21 -9.32 23.08
N TYR A 470 10.10 -9.75 22.16
CA TYR A 470 10.60 -8.89 21.10
C TYR A 470 9.51 -8.52 20.08
N ALA A 471 8.65 -9.46 19.72
CA ALA A 471 7.54 -9.19 18.80
C ALA A 471 6.59 -8.13 19.38
N LEU A 472 6.20 -8.27 20.64
CA LEU A 472 5.32 -7.30 21.31
C LEU A 472 5.98 -5.92 21.46
N GLY A 473 7.27 -5.87 21.81
CA GLY A 473 8.01 -4.62 21.93
C GLY A 473 8.09 -3.87 20.59
N LYS A 474 8.34 -4.59 19.49
CA LYS A 474 8.31 -4.01 18.14
C LYS A 474 6.92 -3.47 17.76
N GLU A 475 5.85 -4.13 18.19
CA GLU A 475 4.49 -3.61 17.97
C GLU A 475 4.25 -2.33 18.77
N PHE A 476 4.63 -2.26 20.06
CA PHE A 476 4.51 -1.02 20.83
C PHE A 476 5.29 0.15 20.21
N ALA A 477 6.47 -0.13 19.65
CA ALA A 477 7.32 0.89 19.01
C ALA A 477 6.70 1.53 17.75
N LYS A 478 5.61 0.99 17.21
CA LYS A 478 4.91 1.59 16.08
C LYS A 478 4.03 2.77 16.46
N TYR A 479 3.61 2.88 17.74
CA TYR A 479 2.57 3.79 18.18
C TYR A 479 3.06 4.76 19.24
N ASP A 480 2.59 5.99 19.15
CA ASP A 480 2.78 7.04 20.17
C ASP A 480 1.52 7.08 21.08
N ARG A 481 1.49 6.18 22.09
CA ARG A 481 0.38 6.09 23.04
C ARG A 481 0.87 6.19 24.46
N SER A 482 0.32 7.11 25.24
CA SER A 482 0.71 7.35 26.64
C SER A 482 0.59 6.12 27.54
N GLU A 483 -0.33 5.21 27.24
CA GLU A 483 -0.55 3.94 27.97
C GLU A 483 0.64 2.96 27.87
N PHE A 484 1.58 3.18 26.96
CA PHE A 484 2.78 2.37 26.82
C PHE A 484 3.97 2.86 27.66
N ALA A 485 3.82 3.97 28.39
CA ALA A 485 4.92 4.53 29.21
C ALA A 485 5.45 3.53 30.24
N ASP A 486 4.55 2.86 31.00
CA ASP A 486 4.94 1.90 32.04
C ASP A 486 5.62 0.67 31.46
N ILE A 487 5.06 0.09 30.37
CA ILE A 487 5.68 -1.08 29.74
C ILE A 487 7.00 -0.72 29.05
N CYS A 488 7.15 0.47 28.51
CA CYS A 488 8.41 1.00 28.02
C CYS A 488 9.48 1.01 29.12
N ALA A 489 9.15 1.53 30.30
CA ALA A 489 10.06 1.52 31.44
C ALA A 489 10.49 0.10 31.86
N GLU A 490 9.55 -0.88 31.83
CA GLU A 490 9.82 -2.28 32.14
C GLU A 490 10.76 -2.93 31.11
N TYR A 491 10.63 -2.59 29.80
CA TYR A 491 11.54 -3.05 28.74
C TYR A 491 12.95 -2.45 28.91
N ILE A 492 13.05 -1.16 29.25
CA ILE A 492 14.32 -0.45 29.46
C ILE A 492 15.06 -0.99 30.69
N ALA A 493 14.35 -1.36 31.73
CA ALA A 493 14.92 -1.92 32.97
C ALA A 493 15.37 -3.40 32.84
N SER A 494 15.27 -4.00 31.68
CA SER A 494 15.63 -5.40 31.43
C SER A 494 17.15 -5.60 31.39
N ASP A 495 17.65 -6.66 32.05
CA ASP A 495 19.06 -7.08 31.97
C ASP A 495 19.43 -7.67 30.57
N ASP A 496 18.44 -8.07 29.77
CA ASP A 496 18.66 -8.56 28.41
C ASP A 496 18.81 -7.38 27.45
N VAL A 497 20.03 -7.19 26.95
CA VAL A 497 20.44 -6.06 26.09
C VAL A 497 19.51 -5.86 24.87
N ALA A 498 19.04 -6.95 24.25
CA ALA A 498 18.15 -6.85 23.10
C ALA A 498 16.73 -6.39 23.53
N THR A 499 16.27 -6.78 24.69
CA THR A 499 15.00 -6.30 25.28
C THR A 499 15.11 -4.82 25.65
N GLN A 500 16.22 -4.41 26.27
CA GLN A 500 16.51 -3.02 26.60
C GLN A 500 16.53 -2.15 25.33
N GLY A 501 17.20 -2.61 24.24
CA GLY A 501 17.20 -1.95 22.94
C GLY A 501 15.78 -1.76 22.40
N THR A 502 14.93 -2.78 22.50
CA THR A 502 13.52 -2.68 22.11
C THR A 502 12.77 -1.64 22.97
N GLY A 503 13.10 -1.52 24.26
CA GLY A 503 12.56 -0.46 25.14
C GLY A 503 12.95 0.94 24.68
N LEU A 504 14.18 1.11 24.17
CA LEU A 504 14.63 2.38 23.57
C LEU A 504 13.86 2.70 22.28
N ASP A 505 13.54 1.70 21.44
CA ASP A 505 12.70 1.89 20.24
C ASP A 505 11.29 2.37 20.62
N ILE A 506 10.67 1.79 21.66
CA ILE A 506 9.38 2.21 22.19
C ILE A 506 9.45 3.67 22.67
N TRP A 507 10.51 4.01 23.42
CA TRP A 507 10.71 5.38 23.90
C TRP A 507 10.98 6.36 22.77
N ALA A 508 11.75 5.97 21.75
CA ALA A 508 12.04 6.80 20.58
C ALA A 508 10.76 7.25 19.88
N LYS A 509 9.74 6.40 19.84
CA LYS A 509 8.43 6.72 19.25
C LYS A 509 7.57 7.56 20.19
N GLY A 510 7.42 7.14 21.46
CA GLY A 510 6.47 7.74 22.38
C GLY A 510 7.03 8.93 23.21
N ARG A 511 8.36 9.08 23.30
CA ARG A 511 9.04 10.17 24.03
C ARG A 511 8.52 10.39 25.47
N TYR A 512 8.21 9.31 26.16
CA TYR A 512 7.63 9.35 27.51
C TYR A 512 8.57 10.04 28.52
N SER A 513 8.11 11.15 29.10
CA SER A 513 8.88 11.95 30.03
C SER A 513 9.24 11.18 31.33
N SER A 514 8.37 10.26 31.76
CA SER A 514 8.61 9.39 32.93
C SER A 514 9.78 8.44 32.78
N VAL A 515 10.19 8.13 31.54
CA VAL A 515 11.25 7.18 31.20
C VAL A 515 12.55 7.89 30.81
N LYS A 516 12.50 9.21 30.58
CA LYS A 516 13.62 10.01 30.05
C LYS A 516 14.91 9.85 30.89
N ALA A 517 14.80 9.88 32.24
CA ALA A 517 15.97 9.76 33.10
C ALA A 517 16.69 8.42 32.97
N ALA A 518 15.95 7.31 32.83
CA ALA A 518 16.54 5.99 32.61
C ALA A 518 17.22 5.87 31.26
N VAL A 519 16.68 6.52 30.23
CA VAL A 519 17.30 6.57 28.88
C VAL A 519 18.60 7.39 28.92
N GLU A 520 18.62 8.52 29.61
CA GLU A 520 19.83 9.35 29.77
C GLU A 520 20.93 8.63 30.57
N GLU A 521 20.59 7.81 31.55
CA GLU A 521 21.53 6.97 32.31
C GLU A 521 22.19 5.92 31.36
N ILE A 522 21.39 5.19 30.59
CA ILE A 522 21.92 4.21 29.61
C ILE A 522 22.86 4.88 28.60
N ALA A 523 22.53 6.09 28.17
CA ALA A 523 23.37 6.82 27.23
C ALA A 523 24.73 7.19 27.83
N LYS A 524 24.77 7.64 29.10
CA LYS A 524 26.03 7.94 29.83
C LYS A 524 26.88 6.70 30.00
N ASP A 525 26.29 5.59 30.42
CA ASP A 525 27.02 4.32 30.56
C ASP A 525 27.64 3.87 29.25
N ALA A 526 26.90 4.04 28.14
CA ALA A 526 27.37 3.73 26.79
C ALA A 526 28.54 4.61 26.35
N GLU A 527 28.52 5.91 26.66
CA GLU A 527 29.63 6.83 26.36
C GLU A 527 30.88 6.50 27.18
N GLU A 528 30.75 6.15 28.46
CA GLU A 528 31.85 5.76 29.34
C GLU A 528 32.50 4.44 28.90
N GLU A 529 31.72 3.44 28.46
CA GLU A 529 32.24 2.19 27.88
C GLU A 529 33.03 2.45 26.60
N ASN A 530 32.55 3.32 25.69
CA ASN A 530 33.26 3.68 24.45
C ASN A 530 34.63 4.37 24.74
N LEU A 531 34.64 5.33 25.65
CA LEU A 531 35.86 6.03 26.06
C LEU A 531 36.89 5.08 26.67
N THR A 532 36.43 4.05 27.38
CA THR A 532 37.31 3.04 27.98
C THR A 532 37.89 2.11 26.91
N GLU A 533 37.06 1.61 25.98
CA GLU A 533 37.52 0.79 24.85
C GLU A 533 38.51 1.55 23.94
N GLU A 534 38.33 2.85 23.71
CA GLU A 534 39.25 3.66 22.93
C GLU A 534 40.61 3.83 23.61
N LYS A 535 40.62 4.01 24.93
CA LYS A 535 41.86 4.08 25.70
C LYS A 535 42.61 2.76 25.68
N GLU A 536 41.94 1.64 25.87
CA GLU A 536 42.53 0.30 25.80
C GLU A 536 43.16 0.02 24.42
N LYS A 537 42.43 0.38 23.32
CA LYS A 537 42.95 0.26 21.95
C LYS A 537 44.15 1.17 21.67
N GLN A 538 44.26 2.31 22.34
CA GLN A 538 45.43 3.20 22.23
C GLN A 538 46.62 2.69 23.04
N GLU A 539 46.39 2.03 24.17
CA GLU A 539 47.43 1.40 24.98
C GLU A 539 47.99 0.14 24.31
N GLU A 540 47.15 -0.69 23.67
CA GLU A 540 47.58 -1.86 22.89
C GLU A 540 48.39 -1.48 21.63
N LYS A 541 48.25 -0.26 21.11
CA LYS A 541 49.03 0.25 19.97
C LYS A 541 50.34 0.94 20.35
N ARG A 542 50.62 1.12 21.63
CA ARG A 542 51.90 1.64 22.17
C ARG A 542 52.78 0.49 22.63
#